data_b16303d955dc09f61d0e6b8bd1dca442
#
_entry.id   b16303d955dc09f61d0e6b8bd1dca442
#
_cell.length_a   1.000
_cell.length_b   1.000
_cell.length_c   1.000
_cell.angle_alpha   90.00
_cell.angle_beta   90.00
_cell.angle_gamma   90.00
#
_symmetry.space_group_name_H-M   'P 1'
#
loop_
_entity.id
_entity.type
_entity.pdbx_description
1 polymer ?
#
loop_
_entity_poly.entity_id
_entity_poly.type
_entity_poly.pdbx_seq_one_letter_code
_entity_poly.pdbx_strand_id
1 'polypeptide(L)'
;RGLGDVYKRQIRTVSETFESNGSTSQASVCASTLSLMAAGVPIKAPVAGISCGLVTEGDRFMTMVDIQGLEDFFGDMDFKVGGTKKGITAIQMDLKIDGLTPEIIKEALEKTYKARLYILDEIMLKCIPEPRAELSKYAPKMLTTKVPVEKISEVIGKQGKVIQKICAECNCKIDVEEDGSVFISAIEIDDAKRALLMVETIANDPEPGSIYKGVVTRILTFGAFVEIAPGKEGLVHISHLDVKRTEKVEDVVNVGDEVIVEVLGTDE
;
A
#
# COMPACT_ATOMS: atom_id res chain seq x y z
N ARG A 1 -0.99 15.02 -18.09
CA ARG A 1 -0.82 14.08 -16.95
C ARG A 1 0.42 14.54 -16.18
N GLY A 2 0.24 14.99 -14.94
CA GLY A 2 1.32 15.47 -14.08
C GLY A 2 2.17 14.33 -13.53
N LEU A 3 3.42 14.64 -13.15
CA LEU A 3 4.37 13.68 -12.55
C LEU A 3 3.80 12.98 -11.29
N GLY A 4 2.85 13.59 -10.58
CA GLY A 4 2.18 13.01 -9.41
C GLY A 4 1.40 11.72 -9.71
N ASP A 5 0.82 11.59 -10.90
CA ASP A 5 0.05 10.43 -11.35
C ASP A 5 0.95 9.19 -11.59
N VAL A 6 2.21 9.41 -11.94
CA VAL A 6 3.20 8.35 -12.17
C VAL A 6 3.69 7.77 -10.85
N TYR A 7 3.95 8.60 -9.84
CA TYR A 7 4.45 8.15 -8.53
C TYR A 7 3.42 7.33 -7.72
N LYS A 8 2.13 7.61 -7.87
CA LYS A 8 1.05 6.87 -7.17
C LYS A 8 0.85 5.44 -7.68
N ARG A 9 1.44 5.09 -8.84
CA ARG A 9 1.31 3.76 -9.47
C ARG A 9 2.61 2.96 -9.42
N GLN A 10 3.63 3.45 -8.72
CA GLN A 10 4.93 2.79 -8.60
C GLN A 10 5.07 2.11 -7.26
N ILE A 11 5.74 0.94 -7.28
CA ILE A 11 6.22 0.26 -6.09
C ILE A 11 7.73 0.43 -6.06
N ARG A 12 8.25 0.94 -4.94
CA ARG A 12 9.69 1.04 -4.69
C ARG A 12 10.10 -0.07 -3.75
N THR A 13 11.01 -0.93 -4.21
CA THR A 13 11.73 -1.87 -3.35
C THR A 13 13.09 -1.29 -2.99
N VAL A 14 13.51 -1.47 -1.75
CA VAL A 14 14.83 -1.06 -1.26
C VAL A 14 15.54 -2.30 -0.74
N SER A 15 16.76 -2.54 -1.23
CA SER A 15 17.62 -3.62 -0.77
C SER A 15 18.88 -3.03 -0.17
N GLU A 16 19.20 -3.41 1.06
CA GLU A 16 20.42 -3.03 1.76
C GLU A 16 21.29 -4.28 1.94
N THR A 17 22.55 -4.20 1.56
CA THR A 17 23.49 -5.31 1.66
C THR A 17 24.43 -5.06 2.82
N PHE A 18 24.35 -5.87 3.85
CA PHE A 18 25.22 -5.76 5.03
C PHE A 18 26.54 -6.48 4.86
N GLU A 19 26.54 -7.59 4.10
CA GLU A 19 27.71 -8.41 3.84
C GLU A 19 27.57 -9.09 2.48
N SER A 20 28.67 -9.30 1.76
CA SER A 20 28.66 -9.87 0.41
C SER A 20 29.93 -10.64 0.10
N ASN A 21 29.78 -11.74 -0.64
CA ASN A 21 30.87 -12.46 -1.30
C ASN A 21 30.62 -12.59 -2.81
N GLY A 22 29.95 -11.62 -3.41
CA GLY A 22 29.58 -11.56 -4.84
C GLY A 22 28.09 -11.57 -5.07
N SER A 23 27.69 -11.14 -6.25
CA SER A 23 26.32 -11.18 -6.81
C SER A 23 25.18 -10.63 -5.96
N THR A 24 25.42 -9.54 -5.23
CA THR A 24 24.41 -8.87 -4.39
C THR A 24 23.17 -8.44 -5.16
N SER A 25 23.33 -8.09 -6.44
CA SER A 25 22.21 -7.70 -7.32
C SER A 25 21.21 -8.85 -7.52
N GLN A 26 21.69 -10.08 -7.69
CA GLN A 26 20.82 -11.23 -7.90
C GLN A 26 20.15 -11.68 -6.58
N ALA A 27 20.84 -11.56 -5.46
CA ALA A 27 20.24 -11.71 -4.14
C ALA A 27 19.11 -10.66 -3.92
N SER A 28 19.32 -9.41 -4.34
CA SER A 28 18.33 -8.34 -4.27
C SER A 28 17.08 -8.62 -5.13
N VAL A 29 17.22 -9.25 -6.29
CA VAL A 29 16.09 -9.70 -7.12
C VAL A 29 15.23 -10.72 -6.36
N CYS A 30 15.87 -11.72 -5.75
CA CYS A 30 15.18 -12.73 -4.94
C CYS A 30 14.50 -12.09 -3.70
N ALA A 31 15.21 -11.27 -2.95
CA ALA A 31 14.71 -10.59 -1.76
C ALA A 31 13.55 -9.63 -2.08
N SER A 32 13.64 -8.89 -3.17
CA SER A 32 12.55 -8.01 -3.63
C SER A 32 11.30 -8.79 -3.98
N THR A 33 11.43 -9.93 -4.66
CA THR A 33 10.31 -10.84 -4.95
C THR A 33 9.64 -11.31 -3.66
N LEU A 34 10.41 -11.82 -2.70
CA LEU A 34 9.89 -12.26 -1.40
C LEU A 34 9.23 -11.13 -0.63
N SER A 35 9.83 -9.95 -0.64
CA SER A 35 9.29 -8.75 0.01
C SER A 35 7.93 -8.34 -0.57
N LEU A 36 7.80 -8.31 -1.89
CA LEU A 36 6.55 -8.02 -2.58
C LEU A 36 5.46 -9.05 -2.24
N MET A 37 5.80 -10.34 -2.25
CA MET A 37 4.88 -11.41 -1.89
C MET A 37 4.47 -11.34 -0.42
N ALA A 38 5.40 -11.04 0.49
CA ALA A 38 5.13 -10.85 1.91
C ALA A 38 4.26 -9.62 2.20
N ALA A 39 4.38 -8.58 1.39
CA ALA A 39 3.53 -7.39 1.46
C ALA A 39 2.13 -7.60 0.85
N GLY A 40 1.84 -8.77 0.28
CA GLY A 40 0.56 -9.06 -0.36
C GLY A 40 0.40 -8.43 -1.75
N VAL A 41 1.48 -8.01 -2.39
CA VAL A 41 1.42 -7.47 -3.75
C VAL A 41 1.14 -8.60 -4.73
N PRO A 42 0.06 -8.54 -5.54
CA PRO A 42 -0.32 -9.61 -6.47
C PRO A 42 0.58 -9.62 -7.71
N ILE A 43 1.85 -10.00 -7.53
CA ILE A 43 2.78 -10.16 -8.65
C ILE A 43 2.33 -11.29 -9.57
N LYS A 44 2.58 -11.16 -10.88
CA LYS A 44 2.16 -12.15 -11.88
C LYS A 44 2.84 -13.51 -11.71
N ALA A 45 4.09 -13.51 -11.29
CA ALA A 45 4.87 -14.70 -10.98
C ALA A 45 6.12 -14.32 -10.16
N PRO A 46 6.61 -15.20 -9.28
CA PRO A 46 7.86 -14.99 -8.57
C PRO A 46 9.04 -15.05 -9.53
N VAL A 47 10.02 -14.19 -9.26
CA VAL A 47 11.28 -14.06 -10.03
C VAL A 47 12.45 -14.36 -9.13
N ALA A 48 13.35 -15.20 -9.59
CA ALA A 48 14.66 -15.40 -8.97
C ALA A 48 15.78 -14.89 -9.90
N GLY A 49 16.89 -14.49 -9.32
CA GLY A 49 18.10 -14.09 -10.01
C GLY A 49 19.27 -14.98 -9.63
N ILE A 50 20.18 -15.19 -10.57
CA ILE A 50 21.43 -15.93 -10.39
C ILE A 50 22.50 -15.37 -11.32
N SER A 51 23.76 -15.46 -10.90
CA SER A 51 24.92 -15.14 -11.73
C SER A 51 25.59 -16.38 -12.27
N CYS A 52 26.32 -16.22 -13.39
CA CYS A 52 27.17 -17.23 -13.99
C CYS A 52 28.45 -16.57 -14.45
N GLY A 53 29.57 -17.09 -14.02
CA GLY A 53 30.89 -16.69 -14.46
C GLY A 53 31.43 -17.57 -15.58
N LEU A 54 32.52 -17.11 -16.18
CA LEU A 54 33.29 -17.82 -17.19
C LEU A 54 34.80 -17.66 -16.94
N VAL A 55 35.51 -18.73 -17.13
CA VAL A 55 36.98 -18.73 -17.25
C VAL A 55 37.35 -19.46 -18.51
N THR A 56 38.22 -18.85 -19.30
CA THR A 56 38.72 -19.42 -20.57
C THR A 56 40.24 -19.61 -20.54
N GLU A 57 40.73 -20.68 -21.17
CA GLU A 57 42.14 -20.91 -21.38
C GLU A 57 42.35 -21.56 -22.75
N GLY A 58 42.75 -20.77 -23.75
CA GLY A 58 42.80 -21.21 -25.15
C GLY A 58 41.40 -21.64 -25.63
N ASP A 59 41.28 -22.88 -26.12
CA ASP A 59 40.01 -23.43 -26.59
C ASP A 59 39.17 -24.07 -25.48
N ARG A 60 39.64 -24.07 -24.25
CA ARG A 60 38.90 -24.60 -23.09
C ARG A 60 38.14 -23.51 -22.37
N PHE A 61 37.00 -23.83 -21.89
CA PHE A 61 36.21 -22.94 -21.03
C PHE A 61 35.53 -23.68 -19.89
N MET A 62 35.19 -22.94 -18.83
CA MET A 62 34.40 -23.42 -17.71
C MET A 62 33.43 -22.34 -17.28
N THR A 63 32.15 -22.68 -17.21
CA THR A 63 31.12 -21.79 -16.63
C THR A 63 30.84 -22.16 -15.18
N MET A 64 30.69 -21.17 -14.32
CA MET A 64 30.46 -21.31 -12.87
C MET A 64 29.16 -20.59 -12.50
N VAL A 65 28.33 -21.22 -11.66
CA VAL A 65 27.07 -20.64 -11.18
C VAL A 65 27.27 -20.11 -9.76
N ASP A 66 26.68 -18.96 -9.46
CA ASP A 66 26.78 -18.28 -8.17
C ASP A 66 28.21 -17.86 -7.85
N ILE A 67 28.74 -16.97 -8.68
CA ILE A 67 30.14 -16.54 -8.62
C ILE A 67 30.46 -15.74 -7.35
N GLN A 68 31.63 -16.03 -6.80
CA GLN A 68 32.23 -15.27 -5.71
C GLN A 68 32.89 -13.98 -6.21
N GLY A 69 33.18 -13.05 -5.29
CA GLY A 69 33.83 -11.79 -5.65
C GLY A 69 35.15 -11.92 -6.36
N LEU A 70 35.99 -12.95 -6.04
CA LEU A 70 37.24 -13.24 -6.76
C LEU A 70 37.00 -13.80 -8.16
N GLU A 71 35.97 -14.63 -8.32
CA GLU A 71 35.57 -15.20 -9.61
C GLU A 71 34.98 -14.13 -10.53
N ASP A 72 34.25 -13.15 -9.97
CA ASP A 72 33.79 -11.96 -10.69
C ASP A 72 34.98 -11.08 -11.14
N PHE A 73 35.96 -10.87 -10.26
CA PHE A 73 37.10 -10.01 -10.55
C PHE A 73 38.05 -10.59 -11.60
N PHE A 74 38.38 -11.87 -11.49
CA PHE A 74 39.35 -12.55 -12.38
C PHE A 74 38.72 -13.32 -13.55
N GLY A 75 37.41 -13.56 -13.51
CA GLY A 75 36.68 -14.26 -14.56
C GLY A 75 36.50 -13.42 -15.82
N ASP A 76 36.24 -14.08 -16.93
CA ASP A 76 36.08 -13.50 -18.26
C ASP A 76 34.68 -12.97 -18.57
N MET A 77 33.70 -13.40 -17.77
CA MET A 77 32.30 -13.00 -17.90
C MET A 77 31.61 -12.95 -16.54
N ASP A 78 30.80 -11.91 -16.32
CA ASP A 78 29.72 -11.86 -15.29
C ASP A 78 28.38 -11.84 -16.02
N PHE A 79 27.65 -12.96 -15.99
CA PHE A 79 26.40 -13.17 -16.68
C PHE A 79 25.29 -13.32 -15.65
N LYS A 80 24.39 -12.32 -15.57
CA LYS A 80 23.30 -12.25 -14.60
C LYS A 80 21.97 -12.48 -15.27
N VAL A 81 21.17 -13.41 -14.73
CA VAL A 81 19.89 -13.78 -15.29
C VAL A 81 18.82 -13.74 -14.22
N GLY A 82 17.80 -12.92 -14.44
CA GLY A 82 16.55 -12.92 -13.68
C GLY A 82 15.42 -13.57 -14.47
N GLY A 83 14.52 -14.29 -13.79
CA GLY A 83 13.39 -14.87 -14.49
C GLY A 83 12.46 -15.69 -13.61
N THR A 84 11.33 -16.02 -14.22
CA THR A 84 10.29 -16.90 -13.65
C THR A 84 10.55 -18.36 -14.04
N LYS A 85 9.69 -19.27 -13.57
CA LYS A 85 9.69 -20.68 -14.08
C LYS A 85 9.46 -20.77 -15.59
N LYS A 86 8.71 -19.82 -16.17
CA LYS A 86 8.33 -19.84 -17.59
C LYS A 86 9.43 -19.29 -18.52
N GLY A 87 10.30 -18.42 -18.01
CA GLY A 87 11.29 -17.81 -18.86
C GLY A 87 12.10 -16.70 -18.18
N ILE A 88 13.03 -16.15 -18.94
CA ILE A 88 13.91 -15.06 -18.55
C ILE A 88 13.15 -13.74 -18.66
N THR A 89 13.31 -12.88 -17.67
CA THR A 89 12.71 -11.53 -17.63
C THR A 89 13.77 -10.42 -17.74
N ALA A 90 15.00 -10.73 -17.35
CA ALA A 90 16.12 -9.77 -17.43
C ALA A 90 17.44 -10.52 -17.59
N ILE A 91 18.34 -9.92 -18.37
CA ILE A 91 19.74 -10.35 -18.54
C ILE A 91 20.62 -9.11 -18.39
N GLN A 92 21.71 -9.28 -17.66
CA GLN A 92 22.85 -8.37 -17.69
C GLN A 92 24.11 -9.20 -17.94
N MET A 93 24.96 -8.72 -18.82
CA MET A 93 26.23 -9.40 -19.15
C MET A 93 27.35 -8.38 -19.21
N ASP A 94 28.42 -8.68 -18.53
CA ASP A 94 29.67 -7.95 -18.59
C ASP A 94 30.79 -8.91 -19.07
N LEU A 95 31.50 -8.54 -20.11
CA LEU A 95 32.54 -9.35 -20.75
C LEU A 95 33.89 -8.65 -20.68
N LYS A 96 34.93 -9.42 -20.37
CA LYS A 96 36.32 -8.98 -20.39
C LYS A 96 37.12 -9.58 -21.59
N ILE A 97 36.39 -10.30 -22.44
CA ILE A 97 36.94 -10.93 -23.69
C ILE A 97 36.09 -10.48 -24.88
N ASP A 98 36.63 -10.67 -26.09
CA ASP A 98 36.07 -10.14 -27.34
C ASP A 98 34.79 -10.83 -27.84
N GLY A 99 34.19 -11.70 -27.07
CA GLY A 99 32.92 -12.35 -27.40
C GLY A 99 32.80 -13.75 -26.82
N LEU A 100 31.61 -14.34 -27.01
CA LEU A 100 31.27 -15.67 -26.54
C LEU A 100 30.88 -16.58 -27.69
N THR A 101 31.25 -17.85 -27.59
CA THR A 101 30.78 -18.84 -28.54
C THR A 101 29.32 -19.24 -28.23
N PRO A 102 28.56 -19.74 -29.22
CA PRO A 102 27.20 -20.24 -28.98
C PRO A 102 27.14 -21.34 -27.91
N GLU A 103 28.18 -22.16 -27.81
CA GLU A 103 28.31 -23.23 -26.81
C GLU A 103 28.37 -22.67 -25.40
N ILE A 104 29.20 -21.64 -25.16
CA ILE A 104 29.32 -20.95 -23.86
C ILE A 104 27.99 -20.34 -23.46
N ILE A 105 27.33 -19.61 -24.37
CA ILE A 105 26.01 -18.99 -24.13
C ILE A 105 24.98 -20.05 -23.78
N LYS A 106 24.92 -21.14 -24.53
CA LYS A 106 23.99 -22.23 -24.29
C LYS A 106 24.22 -22.85 -22.90
N GLU A 107 25.44 -23.15 -22.54
CA GLU A 107 25.77 -23.75 -21.24
C GLU A 107 25.45 -22.80 -20.10
N ALA A 108 25.75 -21.51 -20.19
CA ALA A 108 25.43 -20.50 -19.20
C ALA A 108 23.92 -20.36 -19.01
N LEU A 109 23.13 -20.35 -20.08
CA LEU A 109 21.67 -20.29 -20.01
C LEU A 109 21.07 -21.55 -19.38
N GLU A 110 21.59 -22.74 -19.73
CA GLU A 110 21.10 -24.00 -19.14
C GLU A 110 21.41 -24.10 -17.65
N LYS A 111 22.61 -23.73 -17.24
CA LYS A 111 23.04 -23.75 -15.84
C LYS A 111 22.27 -22.71 -15.01
N THR A 112 22.13 -21.48 -15.49
CA THR A 112 21.37 -20.44 -14.80
C THR A 112 19.88 -20.77 -14.75
N TYR A 113 19.32 -21.44 -15.75
CA TYR A 113 17.95 -21.93 -15.72
C TYR A 113 17.73 -22.93 -14.58
N LYS A 114 18.57 -23.97 -14.49
CA LYS A 114 18.49 -25.00 -13.43
C LYS A 114 18.66 -24.38 -12.04
N ALA A 115 19.65 -23.51 -11.87
CA ALA A 115 19.91 -22.83 -10.60
C ALA A 115 18.72 -21.93 -10.19
N ARG A 116 18.16 -21.18 -11.13
CA ARG A 116 16.99 -20.33 -10.89
C ARG A 116 15.75 -21.13 -10.50
N LEU A 117 15.50 -22.26 -11.15
CA LEU A 117 14.40 -23.16 -10.74
C LEU A 117 14.63 -23.70 -9.33
N TYR A 118 15.86 -24.11 -9.00
CA TYR A 118 16.19 -24.55 -7.66
C TYR A 118 15.92 -23.48 -6.61
N ILE A 119 16.36 -22.22 -6.85
CA ILE A 119 16.10 -21.11 -5.94
C ILE A 119 14.59 -20.87 -5.77
N LEU A 120 13.84 -20.89 -6.87
CA LEU A 120 12.39 -20.70 -6.82
C LEU A 120 11.71 -21.82 -6.04
N ASP A 121 11.97 -23.09 -6.39
CA ASP A 121 11.21 -24.21 -5.86
C ASP A 121 11.67 -24.69 -4.50
N GLU A 122 12.99 -24.71 -4.27
CA GLU A 122 13.55 -25.31 -3.07
C GLU A 122 13.79 -24.30 -1.94
N ILE A 123 13.84 -22.99 -2.27
CA ILE A 123 14.14 -21.94 -1.29
C ILE A 123 12.97 -20.96 -1.17
N MET A 124 12.69 -20.20 -2.23
CA MET A 124 11.75 -19.08 -2.17
C MET A 124 10.30 -19.52 -1.92
N LEU A 125 9.80 -20.47 -2.72
CA LEU A 125 8.40 -20.93 -2.61
C LEU A 125 8.14 -21.82 -1.41
N LYS A 126 9.19 -22.40 -0.80
CA LYS A 126 9.05 -23.04 0.52
C LYS A 126 8.89 -22.01 1.65
N CYS A 127 9.46 -20.83 1.48
CA CYS A 127 9.31 -19.73 2.43
C CYS A 127 7.95 -19.02 2.28
N ILE A 128 7.60 -18.64 1.04
CA ILE A 128 6.33 -17.96 0.71
C ILE A 128 5.83 -18.55 -0.62
N PRO A 129 4.85 -19.47 -0.60
CA PRO A 129 4.38 -20.18 -1.80
C PRO A 129 3.58 -19.26 -2.75
N GLU A 130 2.89 -18.26 -2.20
CA GLU A 130 2.07 -17.31 -2.94
C GLU A 130 2.04 -15.94 -2.24
N PRO A 131 1.70 -14.85 -2.93
CA PRO A 131 1.50 -13.56 -2.27
C PRO A 131 0.47 -13.68 -1.15
N ARG A 132 0.75 -13.06 -0.01
CA ARG A 132 -0.19 -13.06 1.13
C ARG A 132 -1.52 -12.46 0.70
N ALA A 133 -2.62 -13.07 1.14
CA ALA A 133 -3.97 -12.60 0.84
C ALA A 133 -4.26 -11.21 1.44
N GLU A 134 -3.61 -10.90 2.57
CA GLU A 134 -3.72 -9.61 3.23
C GLU A 134 -2.37 -8.89 3.26
N LEU A 135 -2.42 -7.58 3.18
CA LEU A 135 -1.24 -6.74 3.38
C LEU A 135 -0.64 -6.99 4.77
N SER A 136 0.68 -6.90 4.88
CA SER A 136 1.36 -6.95 6.18
C SER A 136 0.71 -5.98 7.16
N LYS A 137 0.64 -6.36 8.44
CA LYS A 137 0.15 -5.48 9.51
C LYS A 137 0.89 -4.13 9.61
N TYR A 138 2.10 -4.06 9.08
CA TYR A 138 2.92 -2.85 9.05
C TYR A 138 2.79 -2.06 7.74
N ALA A 139 2.17 -2.64 6.71
CA ALA A 139 1.94 -1.93 5.45
C ALA A 139 0.76 -0.97 5.62
N PRO A 140 0.89 0.28 5.14
CA PRO A 140 -0.24 1.19 5.13
C PRO A 140 -1.35 0.61 4.26
N LYS A 141 -2.55 0.54 4.81
CA LYS A 141 -3.75 0.09 4.12
C LYS A 141 -4.39 1.29 3.46
N MET A 142 -4.76 1.14 2.20
CA MET A 142 -5.35 2.21 1.41
C MET A 142 -6.80 1.86 1.07
N LEU A 143 -7.72 2.72 1.46
CA LEU A 143 -9.11 2.70 1.01
C LEU A 143 -9.31 3.83 0.00
N THR A 144 -10.19 3.59 -0.95
CA THR A 144 -10.50 4.59 -1.98
C THR A 144 -12.01 4.75 -2.04
N THR A 145 -12.46 6.00 -2.08
CA THR A 145 -13.85 6.34 -2.35
C THR A 145 -13.92 7.46 -3.39
N LYS A 146 -15.11 7.79 -3.84
CA LYS A 146 -15.34 8.89 -4.76
C LYS A 146 -16.44 9.80 -4.20
N VAL A 147 -16.13 11.08 -4.09
CA VAL A 147 -17.07 12.12 -3.65
C VAL A 147 -17.49 12.98 -4.85
N PRO A 148 -18.70 13.55 -4.84
CA PRO A 148 -19.11 14.53 -5.85
C PRO A 148 -18.12 15.70 -5.89
N VAL A 149 -17.79 16.18 -7.09
CA VAL A 149 -16.79 17.25 -7.28
C VAL A 149 -17.18 18.53 -6.53
N GLU A 150 -18.48 18.84 -6.49
CA GLU A 150 -19.04 19.98 -5.76
C GLU A 150 -18.85 19.85 -4.24
N LYS A 151 -18.71 18.63 -3.70
CA LYS A 151 -18.53 18.36 -2.28
C LYS A 151 -17.05 18.31 -1.83
N ILE A 152 -16.11 18.39 -2.77
CA ILE A 152 -14.66 18.38 -2.44
C ILE A 152 -14.31 19.49 -1.46
N SER A 153 -14.86 20.69 -1.66
CA SER A 153 -14.60 21.84 -0.79
C SER A 153 -15.11 21.64 0.64
N GLU A 154 -16.18 20.87 0.84
CA GLU A 154 -16.73 20.52 2.15
C GLU A 154 -15.81 19.49 2.85
N VAL A 155 -15.36 18.48 2.12
CA VAL A 155 -14.44 17.44 2.63
C VAL A 155 -13.09 18.04 3.04
N ILE A 156 -12.54 18.96 2.25
CA ILE A 156 -11.29 19.66 2.56
C ILE A 156 -11.50 20.65 3.71
N GLY A 157 -12.62 21.38 3.65
CA GLY A 157 -12.95 22.42 4.60
C GLY A 157 -12.12 23.68 4.43
N LYS A 158 -12.50 24.75 5.13
CA LYS A 158 -11.85 26.06 5.09
C LYS A 158 -10.37 25.93 5.49
N GLN A 159 -9.44 26.25 4.58
CA GLN A 159 -7.99 26.11 4.77
C GLN A 159 -7.53 24.67 5.14
N GLY A 160 -8.27 23.66 4.72
CA GLY A 160 -7.94 22.24 5.00
C GLY A 160 -8.28 21.77 6.42
N LYS A 161 -9.03 22.55 7.22
CA LYS A 161 -9.28 22.24 8.63
C LYS A 161 -10.07 20.94 8.83
N VAL A 162 -11.03 20.63 7.96
CA VAL A 162 -11.86 19.43 8.08
C VAL A 162 -11.01 18.20 7.81
N ILE A 163 -10.31 18.16 6.69
CA ILE A 163 -9.46 17.02 6.33
C ILE A 163 -8.32 16.80 7.36
N GLN A 164 -7.73 17.89 7.90
CA GLN A 164 -6.71 17.80 8.95
C GLN A 164 -7.28 17.23 10.25
N LYS A 165 -8.50 17.60 10.62
CA LYS A 165 -9.20 17.05 11.80
C LYS A 165 -9.42 15.56 11.63
N ILE A 166 -9.94 15.11 10.47
CA ILE A 166 -10.12 13.67 10.16
C ILE A 166 -8.78 12.93 10.24
N CYS A 167 -7.73 13.46 9.61
CA CYS A 167 -6.40 12.85 9.63
C CYS A 167 -5.85 12.68 11.04
N ALA A 168 -6.05 13.68 11.92
CA ALA A 168 -5.59 13.64 13.30
C ALA A 168 -6.40 12.64 14.15
N GLU A 169 -7.73 12.63 14.02
CA GLU A 169 -8.63 11.75 14.79
C GLU A 169 -8.51 10.28 14.39
N CYS A 170 -8.26 10.01 13.10
CA CYS A 170 -8.17 8.66 12.55
C CYS A 170 -6.72 8.20 12.31
N ASN A 171 -5.72 8.97 12.72
CA ASN A 171 -4.30 8.65 12.50
C ASN A 171 -4.02 8.16 11.06
N CYS A 172 -4.53 8.89 10.08
CA CYS A 172 -4.47 8.56 8.67
C CYS A 172 -3.94 9.71 7.81
N LYS A 173 -3.69 9.43 6.53
CA LYS A 173 -3.46 10.44 5.50
C LYS A 173 -4.58 10.35 4.48
N ILE A 174 -5.08 11.50 4.05
CA ILE A 174 -6.13 11.61 3.04
C ILE A 174 -5.63 12.50 1.91
N ASP A 175 -5.69 11.99 0.69
CA ASP A 175 -5.43 12.72 -0.55
C ASP A 175 -6.73 12.80 -1.34
N VAL A 176 -7.08 14.01 -1.81
CA VAL A 176 -8.27 14.26 -2.61
C VAL A 176 -7.84 14.80 -3.96
N GLU A 177 -8.36 14.20 -5.04
CA GLU A 177 -8.08 14.61 -6.42
C GLU A 177 -9.23 15.49 -6.98
N GLU A 178 -8.93 16.24 -8.02
CA GLU A 178 -9.88 17.17 -8.66
C GLU A 178 -11.10 16.46 -9.27
N ASP A 179 -10.97 15.18 -9.60
CA ASP A 179 -12.06 14.35 -10.13
C ASP A 179 -12.99 13.76 -9.05
N GLY A 180 -12.76 14.10 -7.78
CA GLY A 180 -13.48 13.58 -6.63
C GLY A 180 -12.96 12.27 -6.07
N SER A 181 -11.88 11.70 -6.60
CA SER A 181 -11.25 10.51 -6.02
C SER A 181 -10.58 10.84 -4.69
N VAL A 182 -10.87 10.06 -3.66
CA VAL A 182 -10.31 10.21 -2.30
C VAL A 182 -9.55 8.95 -1.93
N PHE A 183 -8.29 9.13 -1.55
CA PHE A 183 -7.40 8.05 -1.12
C PHE A 183 -7.10 8.22 0.36
N ILE A 184 -7.44 7.21 1.15
CA ILE A 184 -7.27 7.20 2.60
C ILE A 184 -6.25 6.12 2.94
N SER A 185 -5.13 6.49 3.54
CA SER A 185 -4.10 5.55 3.96
C SER A 185 -3.87 5.61 5.47
N ALA A 186 -3.91 4.44 6.12
CA ALA A 186 -3.63 4.28 7.54
C ALA A 186 -2.87 2.98 7.79
N ILE A 187 -2.18 2.88 8.93
CA ILE A 187 -1.52 1.65 9.37
C ILE A 187 -2.58 0.63 9.79
N GLU A 188 -3.54 1.06 10.60
CA GLU A 188 -4.65 0.22 11.03
C GLU A 188 -5.85 0.36 10.08
N ILE A 189 -6.45 -0.76 9.72
CA ILE A 189 -7.59 -0.79 8.78
C ILE A 189 -8.84 -0.10 9.38
N ASP A 190 -9.01 -0.18 10.69
CA ASP A 190 -10.15 0.40 11.37
C ASP A 190 -10.07 1.94 11.40
N ASP A 191 -8.86 2.50 11.48
CA ASP A 191 -8.63 3.94 11.34
C ASP A 191 -8.97 4.41 9.91
N ALA A 192 -8.55 3.65 8.88
CA ALA A 192 -8.92 3.96 7.51
C ALA A 192 -10.43 3.88 7.27
N LYS A 193 -11.12 2.89 7.85
CA LYS A 193 -12.59 2.76 7.75
C LYS A 193 -13.32 3.90 8.46
N ARG A 194 -12.84 4.33 9.63
CA ARG A 194 -13.40 5.49 10.34
C ARG A 194 -13.27 6.76 9.51
N ALA A 195 -12.08 6.99 8.96
CA ALA A 195 -11.85 8.14 8.09
C ALA A 195 -12.72 8.10 6.83
N LEU A 196 -12.87 6.92 6.22
CA LEU A 196 -13.76 6.71 5.07
C LEU A 196 -15.21 7.08 5.41
N LEU A 197 -15.72 6.57 6.53
CA LEU A 197 -17.08 6.88 7.00
C LEU A 197 -17.28 8.39 7.22
N MET A 198 -16.31 9.07 7.83
CA MET A 198 -16.37 10.53 8.03
C MET A 198 -16.40 11.28 6.69
N VAL A 199 -15.56 10.91 5.73
CA VAL A 199 -15.53 11.52 4.38
C VAL A 199 -16.86 11.29 3.68
N GLU A 200 -17.41 10.09 3.71
CA GLU A 200 -18.69 9.76 3.08
C GLU A 200 -19.86 10.48 3.76
N THR A 201 -19.84 10.62 5.09
CA THR A 201 -20.85 11.38 5.84
C THR A 201 -20.82 12.87 5.50
N ILE A 202 -19.63 13.44 5.23
CA ILE A 202 -19.51 14.84 4.81
C ILE A 202 -19.99 15.02 3.36
N ALA A 203 -19.59 14.11 2.48
CA ALA A 203 -19.85 14.21 1.05
C ALA A 203 -21.32 13.91 0.67
N ASN A 204 -21.98 13.05 1.45
CA ASN A 204 -23.38 12.70 1.22
C ASN A 204 -24.27 13.43 2.22
N ASP A 205 -25.45 13.83 1.78
CA ASP A 205 -26.44 14.37 2.70
C ASP A 205 -27.06 13.21 3.49
N PRO A 206 -27.24 13.36 4.82
CA PRO A 206 -27.79 12.29 5.64
C PRO A 206 -29.22 11.96 5.21
N GLU A 207 -29.48 10.68 4.96
CA GLU A 207 -30.83 10.22 4.61
C GLU A 207 -31.69 10.02 5.86
N PRO A 208 -32.98 10.34 5.81
CA PRO A 208 -33.90 10.04 6.89
C PRO A 208 -33.89 8.55 7.25
N GLY A 209 -33.83 8.23 8.54
CA GLY A 209 -33.70 6.87 9.07
C GLY A 209 -32.24 6.38 9.25
N SER A 210 -31.24 7.15 8.80
CA SER A 210 -29.84 6.83 9.04
C SER A 210 -29.44 7.09 10.49
N ILE A 211 -28.61 6.20 11.05
CA ILE A 211 -28.15 6.27 12.45
C ILE A 211 -26.68 6.64 12.46
N TYR A 212 -26.31 7.65 13.24
CA TYR A 212 -24.94 8.12 13.41
C TYR A 212 -24.53 8.15 14.88
N LYS A 213 -23.25 7.92 15.13
CA LYS A 213 -22.63 8.25 16.40
C LYS A 213 -22.07 9.67 16.27
N GLY A 214 -22.47 10.54 17.19
CA GLY A 214 -22.04 11.93 17.19
C GLY A 214 -21.66 12.43 18.58
N VAL A 215 -21.14 13.65 18.62
CA VAL A 215 -20.73 14.32 19.86
C VAL A 215 -21.56 15.59 20.04
N VAL A 216 -22.08 15.81 21.25
CA VAL A 216 -22.81 17.03 21.59
C VAL A 216 -21.85 18.23 21.60
N THR A 217 -22.06 19.18 20.68
CA THR A 217 -21.20 20.37 20.53
C THR A 217 -21.74 21.58 21.27
N ARG A 218 -23.07 21.72 21.32
CA ARG A 218 -23.77 22.86 21.94
C ARG A 218 -25.09 22.40 22.53
N ILE A 219 -25.49 23.06 23.62
CA ILE A 219 -26.82 22.90 24.24
C ILE A 219 -27.54 24.25 24.18
N LEU A 220 -28.80 24.20 23.78
CA LEU A 220 -29.74 25.31 23.80
C LEU A 220 -31.01 24.91 24.58
N THR A 221 -31.82 25.88 24.95
CA THR A 221 -33.05 25.64 25.75
C THR A 221 -34.04 24.71 25.06
N PHE A 222 -33.97 24.59 23.72
CA PHE A 222 -34.90 23.79 22.92
C PHE A 222 -34.28 22.52 22.34
N GLY A 223 -33.00 22.24 22.60
CA GLY A 223 -32.32 21.03 22.09
C GLY A 223 -30.83 21.06 22.18
N ALA A 224 -30.18 19.99 21.69
CA ALA A 224 -28.75 19.83 21.61
C ALA A 224 -28.30 19.73 20.17
N PHE A 225 -27.17 20.35 19.83
CA PHE A 225 -26.49 20.15 18.55
C PHE A 225 -25.50 19.02 18.67
N VAL A 226 -25.57 18.09 17.73
CA VAL A 226 -24.73 16.91 17.67
C VAL A 226 -23.93 16.93 16.37
N GLU A 227 -22.60 16.94 16.46
CA GLU A 227 -21.71 16.80 15.32
C GLU A 227 -21.57 15.31 14.99
N ILE A 228 -22.02 14.90 13.80
CA ILE A 228 -21.96 13.51 13.31
C ILE A 228 -20.71 13.26 12.45
N ALA A 229 -20.13 14.32 11.88
CA ALA A 229 -18.84 14.32 11.22
C ALA A 229 -18.27 15.75 11.28
N PRO A 230 -16.93 15.94 11.11
CA PRO A 230 -16.32 17.27 11.17
C PRO A 230 -16.99 18.28 10.24
N GLY A 231 -17.61 19.31 10.84
CA GLY A 231 -18.35 20.35 10.13
C GLY A 231 -19.79 20.01 9.75
N LYS A 232 -20.31 18.85 10.15
CA LYS A 232 -21.69 18.43 9.91
C LYS A 232 -22.41 18.19 11.23
N GLU A 233 -23.25 19.10 11.62
CA GLU A 233 -24.04 19.04 12.86
C GLU A 233 -25.54 19.06 12.58
N GLY A 234 -26.29 18.37 13.43
CA GLY A 234 -27.76 18.36 13.42
C GLY A 234 -28.33 18.74 14.78
N LEU A 235 -29.55 19.26 14.80
CA LEU A 235 -30.28 19.59 16.01
C LEU A 235 -31.12 18.41 16.47
N VAL A 236 -30.91 17.96 17.70
CA VAL A 236 -31.81 17.06 18.42
C VAL A 236 -32.71 17.92 19.29
N HIS A 237 -33.98 18.04 18.90
CA HIS A 237 -34.97 18.83 19.66
C HIS A 237 -35.23 18.19 21.04
N ILE A 238 -35.51 19.00 22.05
CA ILE A 238 -35.72 18.56 23.45
C ILE A 238 -36.77 17.44 23.59
N SER A 239 -37.78 17.42 22.72
CA SER A 239 -38.82 16.37 22.71
C SER A 239 -38.32 15.00 22.22
N HIS A 240 -37.13 14.91 21.65
CA HIS A 240 -36.55 13.70 21.10
C HIS A 240 -35.32 13.22 21.90
N LEU A 241 -35.00 13.88 23.02
CA LEU A 241 -33.85 13.50 23.85
C LEU A 241 -34.13 12.31 24.77
N ASP A 242 -35.38 12.12 25.20
CA ASP A 242 -35.81 10.98 26.04
C ASP A 242 -37.22 10.58 25.65
N VAL A 243 -37.59 9.34 25.99
CA VAL A 243 -38.95 8.82 25.91
C VAL A 243 -39.90 9.56 26.87
N LYS A 244 -39.37 10.07 27.99
CA LYS A 244 -40.07 10.91 28.94
C LYS A 244 -39.91 12.38 28.60
N ARG A 245 -40.91 13.19 29.02
CA ARG A 245 -40.80 14.65 28.84
C ARG A 245 -39.62 15.20 29.59
N THR A 246 -38.67 15.77 28.84
CA THR A 246 -37.46 16.43 29.35
C THR A 246 -37.79 17.89 29.68
N GLU A 247 -37.47 18.37 30.89
CA GLU A 247 -37.66 19.76 31.27
C GLU A 247 -36.46 20.65 30.90
N LYS A 248 -35.24 20.10 31.02
CA LYS A 248 -33.99 20.77 30.61
C LYS A 248 -33.13 19.82 29.84
N VAL A 249 -32.50 20.31 28.81
CA VAL A 249 -31.62 19.51 27.94
C VAL A 249 -30.43 18.93 28.72
N GLU A 250 -29.89 19.70 29.67
CA GLU A 250 -28.76 19.33 30.53
C GLU A 250 -29.05 18.17 31.48
N ASP A 251 -30.35 17.85 31.70
CA ASP A 251 -30.75 16.69 32.52
C ASP A 251 -30.52 15.35 31.79
N VAL A 252 -30.38 15.39 30.47
CA VAL A 252 -30.23 14.20 29.62
C VAL A 252 -28.86 14.12 28.97
N VAL A 253 -28.34 15.23 28.44
CA VAL A 253 -27.05 15.26 27.73
C VAL A 253 -26.22 16.48 28.09
N ASN A 254 -24.89 16.35 28.04
CA ASN A 254 -23.95 17.43 28.28
C ASN A 254 -23.05 17.65 27.04
N VAL A 255 -22.47 18.84 26.94
CA VAL A 255 -21.49 19.14 25.89
C VAL A 255 -20.30 18.20 26.02
N GLY A 256 -19.93 17.52 24.92
CA GLY A 256 -18.88 16.53 24.88
C GLY A 256 -19.37 15.07 25.01
N ASP A 257 -20.64 14.85 25.32
CA ASP A 257 -21.19 13.49 25.39
C ASP A 257 -21.26 12.84 24.01
N GLU A 258 -20.89 11.56 23.94
CA GLU A 258 -21.09 10.73 22.76
C GLU A 258 -22.53 10.18 22.77
N VAL A 259 -23.26 10.43 21.69
CA VAL A 259 -24.65 9.99 21.53
C VAL A 259 -24.88 9.29 20.20
N ILE A 260 -25.90 8.45 20.16
CA ILE A 260 -26.37 7.84 18.90
C ILE A 260 -27.66 8.58 18.51
N VAL A 261 -27.67 9.10 17.28
CA VAL A 261 -28.78 9.88 16.75
C VAL A 261 -29.31 9.28 15.45
N GLU A 262 -30.62 9.35 15.26
CA GLU A 262 -31.30 9.01 14.01
C GLU A 262 -31.68 10.30 13.28
N VAL A 263 -31.45 10.33 11.99
CA VAL A 263 -31.82 11.46 11.11
C VAL A 263 -33.32 11.38 10.83
N LEU A 264 -34.06 12.38 11.23
CA LEU A 264 -35.53 12.47 10.98
C LEU A 264 -35.81 13.26 9.69
N GLY A 265 -34.93 14.17 9.32
CA GLY A 265 -35.02 15.01 8.13
C GLY A 265 -33.83 15.95 8.04
N THR A 266 -33.68 16.59 6.90
CA THR A 266 -32.69 17.63 6.62
C THR A 266 -33.42 18.94 6.33
N ASP A 267 -32.93 20.03 6.91
CA ASP A 267 -33.41 21.38 6.53
C ASP A 267 -32.74 21.76 5.17
N GLU A 268 -33.50 22.43 4.28
CA GLU A 268 -33.02 22.96 3.00
C GLU A 268 -32.06 24.13 3.17
#